data_bded5019500b211b1a18f65777847a63
#
_entry.id   bded5019500b211b1a18f65777847a63
#
_cell.length_a   1.000
_cell.length_b   1.000
_cell.length_c   1.000
_cell.angle_alpha   90.00
_cell.angle_beta   90.00
_cell.angle_gamma   90.00
#
_symmetry.space_group_name_H-M   'P 1'
#
loop_
_entity.id
_entity.type
_entity.pdbx_description
1 polymer ?
#
loop_
_entity_poly.entity_id
_entity_poly.type
_entity_poly.pdbx_seq_one_letter_code
_entity_poly.pdbx_strand_id
1 'polypeptide(L)'
;HDIFPVRYYQVSMPGNDELKDLFVDKIVEDSKELITPKGWLTDKLRTSFDGEPKGKEIFFGEDDTLQNVLTAKYSKLIGGVFDARYRIKIDEIWYNVYMNGEWQEEHHHIGGGLHNPHFSCIHFLSFDRTRHERVAFSDPLDPLRCLSLELDRNDYSDRHYPDINEGDLL
;
A
#
# COMPACT_ATOMS: atom_id res chain seq x y z
N HIS A 1 -18.40 -19.51 -12.36
CA HIS A 1 -17.01 -19.90 -12.62
C HIS A 1 -16.23 -18.63 -12.90
N ASP A 2 -15.35 -18.24 -11.96
CA ASP A 2 -14.46 -17.08 -12.14
C ASP A 2 -13.36 -17.45 -13.13
N ILE A 3 -13.34 -16.76 -14.28
CA ILE A 3 -12.36 -17.01 -15.34
C ILE A 3 -11.19 -16.05 -15.12
N PHE A 4 -10.48 -15.71 -14.44
CA PHE A 4 -9.41 -14.73 -14.11
C PHE A 4 -9.75 -13.90 -12.88
N PRO A 5 -9.84 -14.52 -11.69
CA PRO A 5 -10.06 -13.74 -10.48
C PRO A 5 -8.84 -12.86 -10.19
N VAL A 6 -9.09 -11.58 -9.98
CA VAL A 6 -8.12 -10.72 -9.30
C VAL A 6 -8.22 -11.04 -7.82
N ARG A 7 -7.10 -11.32 -7.19
CA ARG A 7 -7.03 -11.67 -5.75
C ARG A 7 -6.27 -10.62 -4.98
N TYR A 8 -6.78 -10.27 -3.84
CA TYR A 8 -6.01 -9.60 -2.80
C TYR A 8 -6.00 -10.46 -1.54
N TYR A 9 -5.06 -10.20 -0.68
CA TYR A 9 -4.93 -10.86 0.63
C TYR A 9 -5.01 -9.79 1.69
N GLN A 10 -5.71 -10.06 2.77
CA GLN A 10 -5.81 -9.18 3.93
C GLN A 10 -5.40 -9.95 5.16
N VAL A 11 -4.42 -9.42 5.88
CA VAL A 11 -3.91 -10.02 7.12
C VAL A 11 -3.63 -8.92 8.13
N SER A 12 -3.88 -9.19 9.41
CA SER A 12 -3.55 -8.23 10.47
C SER A 12 -2.09 -8.38 10.90
N MET A 13 -1.39 -7.25 11.03
CA MET A 13 0.01 -7.20 11.46
C MET A 13 0.13 -7.44 12.96
N PRO A 14 0.73 -8.57 13.38
CA PRO A 14 1.00 -8.79 14.80
C PRO A 14 1.97 -7.74 15.35
N GLY A 15 1.61 -7.11 16.47
CA GLY A 15 2.44 -6.06 17.08
C GLY A 15 2.41 -4.73 16.30
N ASN A 16 1.26 -4.41 15.67
CA ASN A 16 1.07 -3.11 15.03
C ASN A 16 1.26 -1.95 15.99
N ASP A 17 0.79 -2.06 17.24
CA ASP A 17 0.93 -1.00 18.24
C ASP A 17 2.41 -0.67 18.51
N GLU A 18 3.27 -1.68 18.58
CA GLU A 18 4.72 -1.47 18.71
C GLU A 18 5.29 -0.72 17.50
N LEU A 19 4.81 -1.03 16.29
CA LEU A 19 5.25 -0.32 15.09
C LEU A 19 4.72 1.11 15.05
N LYS A 20 3.50 1.35 15.50
CA LYS A 20 2.94 2.70 15.67
C LYS A 20 3.81 3.54 16.61
N ASP A 21 4.10 3.03 17.77
CA ASP A 21 4.91 3.71 18.79
C ASP A 21 6.33 4.05 18.27
N LEU A 22 6.88 3.19 17.43
CA LEU A 22 8.21 3.39 16.85
C LEU A 22 8.23 4.41 15.70
N PHE A 23 7.19 4.43 14.86
CA PHE A 23 7.27 5.10 13.56
C PHE A 23 6.31 6.27 13.38
N VAL A 24 5.10 6.27 13.95
CA VAL A 24 4.07 7.25 13.57
C VAL A 24 4.53 8.68 13.81
N ASP A 25 5.06 9.00 14.99
CA ASP A 25 5.49 10.35 15.29
C ASP A 25 6.64 10.80 14.38
N LYS A 26 7.58 9.89 14.08
CA LYS A 26 8.71 10.16 13.19
C LYS A 26 8.22 10.40 11.75
N ILE A 27 7.31 9.55 11.26
CA ILE A 27 6.70 9.69 9.94
C ILE A 27 5.94 11.01 9.82
N VAL A 28 5.12 11.34 10.82
CA VAL A 28 4.34 12.59 10.82
C VAL A 28 5.27 13.81 10.81
N GLU A 29 6.34 13.79 11.60
CA GLU A 29 7.31 14.89 11.63
C GLU A 29 8.04 15.03 10.30
N ASP A 30 8.60 13.93 9.78
CA ASP A 30 9.32 13.89 8.52
C ASP A 30 8.42 14.31 7.34
N SER A 31 7.16 13.90 7.36
CA SER A 31 6.19 14.21 6.29
C SER A 31 5.93 15.70 6.11
N LYS A 32 6.21 16.53 7.11
CA LYS A 32 6.00 18.00 7.00
C LYS A 32 6.86 18.64 5.92
N GLU A 33 8.00 18.05 5.62
CA GLU A 33 8.93 18.51 4.60
C GLU A 33 8.71 17.88 3.22
N LEU A 34 7.83 16.87 3.15
CA LEU A 34 7.56 16.15 1.92
C LEU A 34 6.48 16.83 1.08
N ILE A 35 6.59 16.65 -0.21
CA ILE A 35 5.64 17.12 -1.20
C ILE A 35 5.15 15.95 -2.05
N THR A 36 4.02 16.14 -2.69
CA THR A 36 3.55 15.21 -3.72
C THR A 36 4.49 15.25 -4.93
N PRO A 37 4.88 14.09 -5.50
CA PRO A 37 5.71 14.02 -6.69
C PRO A 37 5.06 14.76 -7.88
N LYS A 38 5.90 15.39 -8.71
CA LYS A 38 5.43 16.08 -9.91
C LYS A 38 4.76 15.07 -10.87
N GLY A 39 3.63 15.46 -11.42
CA GLY A 39 2.88 14.64 -12.38
C GLY A 39 1.77 13.81 -11.77
N TRP A 40 1.67 13.76 -10.45
CA TRP A 40 0.50 13.19 -9.78
C TRP A 40 -0.68 14.16 -9.88
N LEU A 41 -1.90 13.63 -9.91
CA LEU A 41 -3.12 14.45 -9.98
C LEU A 41 -3.45 15.13 -8.67
N THR A 42 -3.06 14.53 -7.55
CA THR A 42 -3.16 15.16 -6.23
C THR A 42 -1.95 16.04 -5.95
N ASP A 43 -2.15 17.13 -5.24
CA ASP A 43 -1.10 18.06 -4.80
C ASP A 43 -0.95 18.11 -3.26
N LYS A 44 -1.69 17.25 -2.54
CA LYS A 44 -1.84 17.31 -1.09
C LYS A 44 -1.30 16.08 -0.36
N LEU A 45 -1.00 15.01 -1.06
CA LEU A 45 -0.45 13.79 -0.46
C LEU A 45 1.02 14.01 -0.06
N ARG A 46 1.36 13.68 1.17
CA ARG A 46 2.74 13.66 1.66
C ARG A 46 3.27 12.26 1.57
N THR A 47 4.24 12.05 0.71
CA THR A 47 4.79 10.72 0.44
C THR A 47 6.31 10.72 0.41
N SER A 48 6.91 9.64 0.90
CA SER A 48 8.35 9.40 0.74
C SER A 48 8.69 8.65 -0.55
N PHE A 49 7.68 8.35 -1.39
CA PHE A 49 7.89 7.80 -2.73
C PHE A 49 8.57 8.84 -3.63
N ASP A 50 9.59 8.44 -4.38
CA ASP A 50 10.43 9.33 -5.20
C ASP A 50 11.08 10.50 -4.42
N GLY A 51 10.95 10.52 -3.11
CA GLY A 51 11.60 11.51 -2.28
C GLY A 51 13.13 11.40 -2.36
N GLU A 52 13.80 12.52 -2.21
CA GLU A 52 15.20 12.61 -1.85
C GLU A 52 15.47 11.65 -0.66
N PRO A 53 16.70 11.23 -0.41
CA PRO A 53 17.07 10.20 0.58
C PRO A 53 16.45 10.34 1.98
N LYS A 54 16.01 11.54 2.36
CA LYS A 54 15.47 11.87 3.69
C LYS A 54 14.29 10.98 4.14
N GLY A 55 13.32 10.72 3.26
CA GLY A 55 12.17 9.87 3.64
C GLY A 55 12.53 8.39 3.77
N LYS A 56 13.66 7.97 3.19
CA LYS A 56 14.19 6.60 3.32
C LYS A 56 14.96 6.40 4.63
N GLU A 57 15.47 7.46 5.22
CA GLU A 57 16.26 7.40 6.47
C GLU A 57 15.46 6.87 7.66
N ILE A 58 14.15 7.08 7.68
CA ILE A 58 13.28 6.51 8.73
C ILE A 58 13.32 4.99 8.74
N PHE A 59 13.36 4.38 7.55
CA PHE A 59 13.36 2.93 7.40
C PHE A 59 14.75 2.34 7.16
N PHE A 60 15.67 3.15 6.61
CA PHE A 60 16.98 2.72 6.11
C PHE A 60 18.11 3.58 6.70
N GLY A 61 17.94 4.13 7.91
CA GLY A 61 18.99 4.87 8.60
C GLY A 61 20.30 4.08 8.72
N GLU A 62 21.35 4.70 9.20
CA GLU A 62 22.69 4.08 9.37
C GLU A 62 22.65 2.78 10.20
N ASP A 63 21.58 2.57 10.96
CA ASP A 63 21.34 1.35 11.73
C ASP A 63 20.42 0.40 10.95
N ASP A 64 21.00 -0.61 10.31
CA ASP A 64 20.32 -1.70 9.60
C ASP A 64 19.28 -2.45 10.48
N THR A 65 19.24 -2.19 11.76
CA THR A 65 18.42 -2.91 12.73
C THR A 65 16.92 -2.71 12.44
N LEU A 66 16.47 -1.48 12.15
CA LEU A 66 15.07 -1.19 11.86
C LEU A 66 14.61 -1.80 10.55
N GLN A 67 15.42 -1.68 9.53
CA GLN A 67 15.16 -2.32 8.23
C GLN A 67 15.05 -3.84 8.39
N ASN A 68 15.96 -4.44 9.13
CA ASN A 68 15.98 -5.88 9.37
C ASN A 68 14.73 -6.31 10.16
N VAL A 69 14.32 -5.54 11.18
CA VAL A 69 13.09 -5.83 11.96
C VAL A 69 11.85 -5.76 11.06
N LEU A 70 11.70 -4.70 10.27
CA LEU A 70 10.58 -4.55 9.35
C LEU A 70 10.58 -5.66 8.30
N THR A 71 11.71 -5.88 7.65
CA THR A 71 11.86 -6.94 6.63
C THR A 71 11.51 -8.31 7.22
N ALA A 72 11.96 -8.61 8.42
CA ALA A 72 11.65 -9.88 9.08
C ALA A 72 10.16 -10.00 9.43
N LYS A 73 9.54 -8.95 9.97
CA LYS A 73 8.10 -8.94 10.30
C LYS A 73 7.25 -9.12 9.04
N TYR A 74 7.48 -8.33 8.00
CA TYR A 74 6.74 -8.43 6.74
C TYR A 74 6.98 -9.76 6.03
N SER A 75 8.22 -10.21 5.93
CA SER A 75 8.55 -11.48 5.28
C SER A 75 7.89 -12.66 5.98
N LYS A 76 7.84 -12.65 7.32
CA LYS A 76 7.16 -13.69 8.10
C LYS A 76 5.65 -13.68 7.85
N LEU A 77 5.03 -12.50 7.84
CA LEU A 77 3.60 -12.36 7.64
C LEU A 77 3.19 -12.77 6.22
N ILE A 78 3.86 -12.21 5.22
CA ILE A 78 3.59 -12.50 3.80
C ILE A 78 3.93 -13.96 3.49
N GLY A 79 5.03 -14.49 4.03
CA GLY A 79 5.38 -15.91 3.88
C GLY A 79 4.37 -16.87 4.48
N GLY A 80 3.59 -16.42 5.49
CA GLY A 80 2.47 -17.20 6.04
C GLY A 80 1.25 -17.24 5.12
N VAL A 81 1.08 -16.25 4.26
CA VAL A 81 -0.01 -16.19 3.26
C VAL A 81 0.33 -17.03 2.03
N PHE A 82 1.58 -17.03 1.64
CA PHE A 82 2.09 -17.81 0.51
C PHE A 82 2.78 -19.09 0.97
N ASP A 83 2.82 -20.09 0.11
CA ASP A 83 3.55 -21.33 0.38
C ASP A 83 5.01 -21.01 0.77
N ALA A 84 5.49 -21.60 1.86
CA ALA A 84 6.84 -21.41 2.43
C ALA A 84 8.01 -21.64 1.45
N ARG A 85 7.74 -22.11 0.23
CA ARG A 85 8.72 -22.26 -0.84
C ARG A 85 9.21 -20.94 -1.44
N TYR A 86 8.52 -19.83 -1.18
CA TYR A 86 8.90 -18.54 -1.73
C TYR A 86 9.77 -17.76 -0.75
N ARG A 87 10.86 -17.23 -1.28
CA ARG A 87 11.69 -16.26 -0.56
C ARG A 87 11.14 -14.87 -0.84
N ILE A 88 10.72 -14.19 0.21
CA ILE A 88 10.25 -12.79 0.12
C ILE A 88 11.45 -11.86 0.18
N LYS A 89 11.51 -10.91 -0.73
CA LYS A 89 12.43 -9.78 -0.75
C LYS A 89 11.61 -8.51 -0.85
N ILE A 90 11.87 -7.55 0.01
CA ILE A 90 11.31 -6.21 -0.07
C ILE A 90 12.26 -5.41 -0.95
N ASP A 91 11.78 -4.98 -2.11
CA ASP A 91 12.55 -4.17 -3.04
C ASP A 91 12.47 -2.69 -2.69
N GLU A 92 11.31 -2.23 -2.26
CA GLU A 92 11.06 -0.84 -1.92
C GLU A 92 10.03 -0.74 -0.79
N ILE A 93 10.19 0.27 0.06
CA ILE A 93 9.24 0.64 1.10
C ILE A 93 9.18 2.17 1.18
N TRP A 94 7.97 2.70 1.28
CA TRP A 94 7.72 4.12 1.50
C TRP A 94 6.50 4.30 2.38
N TYR A 95 6.23 5.52 2.83
CA TYR A 95 5.03 5.84 3.56
C TYR A 95 4.25 6.98 2.91
N ASN A 96 2.97 6.98 3.16
CA ASN A 96 2.04 8.02 2.79
C ASN A 96 1.36 8.57 4.05
N VAL A 97 1.26 9.89 4.16
CA VAL A 97 0.50 10.57 5.22
C VAL A 97 -0.63 11.35 4.57
N TYR A 98 -1.84 10.99 4.94
CA TYR A 98 -3.06 11.65 4.48
C TYR A 98 -3.61 12.53 5.58
N MET A 99 -3.69 13.83 5.33
CA MET A 99 -4.36 14.78 6.20
C MET A 99 -5.80 14.98 5.76
N ASN A 100 -6.57 15.79 6.48
CA ASN A 100 -7.96 15.99 6.16
C ASN A 100 -8.18 16.52 4.73
N GLY A 101 -8.96 15.78 3.95
CA GLY A 101 -9.27 16.10 2.56
C GLY A 101 -8.16 15.73 1.55
N GLU A 102 -7.14 15.02 1.98
CA GLU A 102 -6.09 14.49 1.10
C GLU A 102 -6.49 13.13 0.55
N TRP A 103 -6.02 12.82 -0.66
CA TRP A 103 -6.33 11.59 -1.37
C TRP A 103 -5.19 11.27 -2.36
N GLN A 104 -5.19 10.05 -2.84
CA GLN A 104 -4.32 9.61 -3.93
C GLN A 104 -5.19 9.11 -5.07
N GLU A 105 -4.84 9.49 -6.28
CA GLU A 105 -5.51 9.03 -7.50
C GLU A 105 -5.33 7.53 -7.72
N GLU A 106 -6.23 6.98 -8.52
CA GLU A 106 -6.10 5.61 -9.00
C GLU A 106 -4.80 5.45 -9.80
N HIS A 107 -4.02 4.45 -9.43
CA HIS A 107 -2.74 4.16 -10.06
C HIS A 107 -2.44 2.66 -10.03
N HIS A 108 -1.42 2.26 -10.73
CA HIS A 108 -0.92 0.89 -10.74
C HIS A 108 0.57 0.87 -10.40
N HIS A 109 1.04 -0.27 -9.89
CA HIS A 109 2.44 -0.49 -9.54
C HIS A 109 3.19 -1.28 -10.61
N ILE A 110 2.81 -1.12 -11.86
CA ILE A 110 3.50 -1.73 -13.00
C ILE A 110 4.51 -0.72 -13.54
N GLY A 111 5.78 -0.97 -13.31
CA GLY A 111 6.86 -0.16 -13.85
C GLY A 111 7.27 -0.60 -15.25
N GLY A 112 7.88 0.32 -16.02
CA GLY A 112 8.43 0.03 -17.35
C GLY A 112 9.78 -0.69 -17.36
N GLY A 113 10.22 -1.26 -16.23
CA GLY A 113 11.54 -1.88 -16.07
C GLY A 113 11.51 -3.41 -16.03
N LEU A 114 12.71 -4.00 -15.99
CA LEU A 114 12.91 -5.45 -15.87
C LEU A 114 12.55 -6.03 -14.50
N HIS A 115 12.26 -5.18 -13.53
CA HIS A 115 12.02 -5.56 -12.12
C HIS A 115 10.66 -5.05 -11.65
N ASN A 116 9.59 -5.59 -12.22
CA ASN A 116 8.25 -5.32 -11.68
C ASN A 116 8.08 -6.08 -10.36
N PRO A 117 7.51 -5.47 -9.32
CA PRO A 117 7.18 -6.17 -8.09
C PRO A 117 6.15 -7.27 -8.39
N HIS A 118 6.30 -8.43 -7.77
CA HIS A 118 5.31 -9.49 -7.87
C HIS A 118 4.06 -9.18 -7.04
N PHE A 119 4.25 -8.39 -5.98
CA PHE A 119 3.20 -7.97 -5.05
C PHE A 119 3.46 -6.53 -4.62
N SER A 120 2.39 -5.78 -4.46
CA SER A 120 2.37 -4.53 -3.71
C SER A 120 1.57 -4.74 -2.43
N CYS A 121 2.05 -4.17 -1.34
CA CYS A 121 1.38 -4.27 -0.06
C CYS A 121 1.11 -2.87 0.50
N ILE A 122 -0.04 -2.71 1.15
CA ILE A 122 -0.41 -1.49 1.87
C ILE A 122 -0.60 -1.86 3.33
N HIS A 123 0.20 -1.28 4.23
CA HIS A 123 0.04 -1.45 5.66
C HIS A 123 -0.65 -0.22 6.26
N PHE A 124 -1.80 -0.40 6.85
CA PHE A 124 -2.56 0.65 7.54
C PHE A 124 -2.04 0.83 8.95
N LEU A 125 -0.84 1.38 9.07
CA LEU A 125 -0.12 1.54 10.33
C LEU A 125 -0.93 2.35 11.36
N SER A 126 -1.57 3.44 10.90
CA SER A 126 -2.52 4.24 11.69
C SER A 126 -3.75 4.53 10.85
N PHE A 127 -4.90 4.02 11.28
CA PHE A 127 -6.15 4.11 10.53
C PHE A 127 -7.37 4.14 11.45
N ASP A 128 -8.22 5.14 11.27
CA ASP A 128 -9.50 5.26 11.97
C ASP A 128 -10.66 5.14 10.99
N ARG A 129 -11.38 4.03 11.03
CA ARG A 129 -12.51 3.70 10.14
C ARG A 129 -13.64 4.72 10.19
N THR A 130 -13.75 5.50 11.26
CA THR A 130 -14.81 6.50 11.43
C THR A 130 -14.48 7.83 10.80
N ARG A 131 -13.22 8.05 10.43
CA ARG A 131 -12.68 9.33 9.96
C ARG A 131 -12.00 9.25 8.61
N HIS A 132 -11.44 8.08 8.28
CA HIS A 132 -10.67 7.88 7.06
C HIS A 132 -11.49 7.14 6.01
N GLU A 133 -11.40 7.60 4.77
CA GLU A 133 -11.95 6.89 3.63
C GLU A 133 -11.16 5.59 3.38
N ARG A 134 -11.86 4.61 2.82
CA ARG A 134 -11.27 3.32 2.50
C ARG A 134 -10.54 3.35 1.17
N VAL A 135 -9.49 2.55 1.04
CA VAL A 135 -8.89 2.27 -0.26
C VAL A 135 -9.91 1.54 -1.15
N ALA A 136 -9.88 1.83 -2.44
CA ALA A 136 -10.67 1.14 -3.44
C ALA A 136 -9.75 0.43 -4.43
N PHE A 137 -10.08 -0.79 -4.78
CA PHE A 137 -9.47 -1.50 -5.91
C PHE A 137 -10.41 -1.46 -7.08
N SER A 138 -9.93 -0.96 -8.22
CA SER A 138 -10.67 -1.03 -9.48
C SER A 138 -10.35 -2.34 -10.21
N ASP A 139 -11.33 -2.89 -10.91
CA ASP A 139 -11.11 -4.06 -11.76
C ASP A 139 -10.30 -3.65 -13.01
N PRO A 140 -9.06 -4.11 -13.18
CA PRO A 140 -8.24 -3.75 -14.32
C PRO A 140 -8.81 -4.31 -15.66
N LEU A 141 -9.73 -5.26 -15.58
CA LEU A 141 -10.37 -5.86 -16.73
C LEU A 141 -11.77 -5.31 -17.00
N ASP A 142 -12.23 -4.31 -16.24
CA ASP A 142 -13.57 -3.74 -16.37
C ASP A 142 -13.92 -3.37 -17.82
N PRO A 143 -13.09 -2.63 -18.58
CA PRO A 143 -13.42 -2.30 -19.97
C PRO A 143 -13.62 -3.52 -20.86
N LEU A 144 -12.83 -4.58 -20.66
CA LEU A 144 -12.93 -5.82 -21.43
C LEU A 144 -14.16 -6.62 -21.03
N ARG A 145 -14.50 -6.66 -19.75
CA ARG A 145 -15.69 -7.35 -19.23
C ARG A 145 -16.97 -6.67 -19.70
N CYS A 146 -17.04 -5.35 -19.59
CA CYS A 146 -18.18 -4.61 -20.08
C CYS A 146 -18.42 -4.82 -21.59
N LEU A 147 -17.36 -4.80 -22.40
CA LEU A 147 -17.45 -5.04 -23.84
C LEU A 147 -17.79 -6.50 -24.18
N SER A 148 -17.21 -7.47 -23.47
CA SER A 148 -17.36 -8.89 -23.79
C SER A 148 -18.64 -9.50 -23.27
N LEU A 149 -19.19 -8.97 -22.17
CA LEU A 149 -20.37 -9.52 -21.50
C LEU A 149 -21.61 -8.66 -21.68
N GLU A 150 -21.50 -7.54 -22.42
CA GLU A 150 -22.61 -6.58 -22.63
C GLU A 150 -23.25 -6.13 -21.30
N LEU A 151 -22.42 -6.05 -20.23
CA LEU A 151 -22.90 -5.65 -18.91
C LEU A 151 -23.17 -4.16 -18.88
N ASP A 152 -24.33 -3.80 -18.34
CA ASP A 152 -24.60 -2.40 -18.00
C ASP A 152 -23.75 -2.02 -16.78
N ARG A 153 -23.00 -0.91 -16.85
CA ARG A 153 -22.24 -0.37 -15.72
C ARG A 153 -23.09 -0.09 -14.47
N ASN A 154 -24.40 0.06 -14.64
CA ASN A 154 -25.30 0.24 -13.51
C ASN A 154 -25.52 -1.07 -12.71
N ASP A 155 -25.29 -2.22 -13.32
CA ASP A 155 -25.47 -3.54 -12.71
C ASP A 155 -24.15 -4.15 -12.21
N TYR A 156 -23.01 -3.48 -12.44
CA TYR A 156 -21.68 -3.97 -12.13
C TYR A 156 -20.88 -2.93 -11.36
N SER A 157 -20.35 -3.32 -10.21
CA SER A 157 -19.41 -2.50 -9.45
C SER A 157 -17.99 -2.77 -9.94
N ASP A 158 -17.38 -1.78 -10.57
CA ASP A 158 -15.98 -1.80 -11.00
C ASP A 158 -14.98 -1.63 -9.84
N ARG A 159 -15.48 -1.39 -8.64
CA ARG A 159 -14.68 -1.10 -7.45
C ARG A 159 -14.99 -2.03 -6.31
N HIS A 160 -13.93 -2.49 -5.67
CA HIS A 160 -13.98 -3.24 -4.43
C HIS A 160 -13.38 -2.41 -3.28
N TYR A 161 -14.12 -2.34 -2.18
CA TYR A 161 -13.70 -1.64 -0.96
C TYR A 161 -13.46 -2.67 0.15
N PRO A 162 -12.20 -3.03 0.45
CA PRO A 162 -11.89 -3.94 1.54
C PRO A 162 -12.40 -3.41 2.89
N ASP A 163 -12.76 -4.31 3.78
CA ASP A 163 -13.12 -3.96 5.15
C ASP A 163 -11.87 -3.87 6.02
N ILE A 164 -11.27 -2.68 6.08
CA ILE A 164 -9.95 -2.41 6.62
C ILE A 164 -10.06 -1.99 8.09
N ASN A 165 -9.12 -2.47 8.88
CA ASN A 165 -8.86 -2.01 10.25
C ASN A 165 -7.43 -1.47 10.36
N GLU A 166 -7.17 -0.72 11.42
CA GLU A 166 -5.80 -0.36 11.78
C GLU A 166 -4.96 -1.61 12.00
N GLY A 167 -3.75 -1.61 11.45
CA GLY A 167 -2.84 -2.75 11.50
C GLY A 167 -3.04 -3.78 10.39
N ASP A 168 -4.02 -3.62 9.51
CA ASP A 168 -4.18 -4.53 8.37
C ASP A 168 -3.11 -4.27 7.30
N LEU A 169 -2.65 -5.35 6.69
CA LEU A 169 -1.83 -5.39 5.49
C LEU A 169 -2.67 -5.98 4.36
N LEU A 170 -2.78 -5.24 3.26
CA LEU A 170 -3.39 -5.69 2.01
C LEU A 170 -2.33 -6.07 0.99
#